data_f2e0f61a4140d40055cd134d8bba9fd3
#
_entry.id   f2e0f61a4140d40055cd134d8bba9fd3
#
_cell.length_a   1.000
_cell.length_b   1.000
_cell.length_c   1.000
_cell.angle_alpha   90.00
_cell.angle_beta   90.00
_cell.angle_gamma   90.00
#
_symmetry.space_group_name_H-M   'P 1'
#
loop_
_entity.id
_entity.type
_entity.pdbx_description
1 polymer ?
#
loop_
_entity_poly.entity_id
_entity_poly.type
_entity_poly.pdbx_seq_one_letter_code
_entity_poly.pdbx_strand_id
1 'polypeptide(L)'
;RRQRQMCIRDRYTSVLLRAVQKMQEDELPNVHFLCIDAATLPDIFDRNEVDRIYLNFSDPWPKDRHARRRLTSSEFLARYDLFLAPDGRIEFKTDNQDLFTFSLEEIESSDKWHLDASTRDLHHDAAMNEGNIMTEYEEKFSAVGNPICKLIASR
;
A
#
# COMPACT_ATOMS: atom_id res chain seq x y z
N ARG A 1 25.41 3.90 4.77
CA ARG A 1 23.95 4.24 4.95
C ARG A 1 23.34 4.31 3.56
N ARG A 2 22.54 3.32 3.18
CA ARG A 2 21.67 3.46 1.99
C ARG A 2 20.75 4.65 2.24
N GLN A 3 20.75 5.64 1.35
CA GLN A 3 19.72 6.68 1.38
C GLN A 3 18.38 5.99 1.12
N ARG A 4 17.45 6.13 2.05
CA ARG A 4 16.09 5.64 1.86
C ARG A 4 15.44 6.51 0.78
N GLN A 5 15.09 5.89 -0.34
CA GLN A 5 14.35 6.53 -1.42
C GLN A 5 12.88 6.12 -1.30
N MET A 6 11.99 7.03 -1.62
CA MET A 6 10.56 6.80 -1.65
C MET A 6 10.05 7.01 -3.08
N CYS A 7 9.37 6.00 -3.62
CA CYS A 7 8.66 6.10 -4.88
C CYS A 7 7.17 6.19 -4.63
N ILE A 8 6.54 7.28 -5.11
CA ILE A 8 5.09 7.48 -5.06
C ILE A 8 4.53 7.14 -6.42
N ARG A 9 3.68 6.12 -6.45
CA ARG A 9 3.00 5.67 -7.65
C ARG A 9 1.53 6.02 -7.59
N ASP A 10 1.01 6.68 -8.62
CA ASP A 10 -0.42 6.88 -8.83
C ASP A 10 -0.77 6.71 -10.30
N ARG A 11 -1.99 6.23 -10.56
CA ARG A 11 -2.54 6.11 -11.92
C ARG A 11 -3.19 7.40 -12.39
N TYR A 12 -3.64 8.23 -11.45
CA TYR A 12 -4.35 9.47 -11.76
C TYR A 12 -3.37 10.65 -11.80
N THR A 13 -3.17 11.19 -12.98
CA THR A 13 -2.26 12.33 -13.23
C THR A 13 -2.59 13.55 -12.37
N SER A 14 -3.87 13.79 -12.06
CA SER A 14 -4.29 14.92 -11.21
C SER A 14 -3.83 14.79 -9.76
N VAL A 15 -3.87 13.57 -9.20
CA VAL A 15 -3.39 13.30 -7.84
C VAL A 15 -1.87 13.44 -7.79
N LEU A 16 -1.19 12.87 -8.78
CA LEU A 16 0.26 12.95 -8.88
C LEU A 16 0.74 14.41 -9.05
N LEU A 17 0.06 15.19 -9.90
CA LEU A 17 0.38 16.62 -10.09
C LEU A 17 0.28 17.38 -8.77
N ARG A 18 -0.76 17.15 -7.97
CA ARG A 18 -0.92 17.80 -6.67
C ARG A 18 0.19 17.40 -5.69
N ALA A 19 0.61 16.13 -5.69
CA ALA A 19 1.72 15.67 -4.87
C ALA A 19 3.04 16.34 -5.28
N VAL A 20 3.32 16.45 -6.58
CA VAL A 20 4.49 17.15 -7.11
C VAL A 20 4.47 18.65 -6.75
N GLN A 21 3.30 19.31 -6.83
CA GLN A 21 3.16 20.72 -6.44
C GLN A 21 3.48 20.93 -4.96
N LYS A 22 2.99 20.05 -4.07
CA LYS A 22 3.34 20.11 -2.64
C LYS A 22 4.85 19.90 -2.39
N MET A 23 5.49 19.02 -3.17
CA MET A 23 6.92 18.78 -3.05
C MET A 23 7.78 19.99 -3.49
N GLN A 24 7.23 20.91 -4.27
CA GLN A 24 7.92 22.18 -4.61
C GLN A 24 8.03 23.15 -3.42
N GLU A 25 7.15 22.98 -2.43
CA GLU A 25 7.18 23.78 -1.19
C GLU A 25 8.19 23.19 -0.19
N ASP A 26 8.38 21.86 -0.20
CA ASP A 26 9.33 21.14 0.65
C ASP A 26 10.25 20.28 -0.22
N GLU A 27 11.51 20.66 -0.39
CA GLU A 27 12.48 19.89 -1.15
C GLU A 27 12.76 18.52 -0.51
N LEU A 28 12.23 17.47 -1.14
CA LEU A 28 12.45 16.08 -0.72
C LEU A 28 13.25 15.34 -1.81
N PRO A 29 14.59 15.44 -1.80
CA PRO A 29 15.44 14.93 -2.89
C PRO A 29 15.44 13.39 -3.02
N ASN A 30 14.90 12.69 -2.02
CA ASN A 30 14.78 11.23 -1.97
C ASN A 30 13.39 10.72 -2.37
N VAL A 31 12.52 11.57 -2.92
CA VAL A 31 11.18 11.20 -3.39
C VAL A 31 11.12 11.21 -4.92
N HIS A 32 10.63 10.13 -5.50
CA HIS A 32 10.43 9.96 -6.93
C HIS A 32 8.96 9.66 -7.21
N PHE A 33 8.43 10.25 -8.28
CA PHE A 33 7.04 10.02 -8.71
C PHE A 33 6.98 9.18 -9.97
N LEU A 34 6.11 8.18 -9.97
CA LEU A 34 5.88 7.30 -11.10
C LEU A 34 4.38 7.32 -11.48
N CYS A 35 4.07 7.71 -12.72
CA CYS A 35 2.72 7.65 -13.26
C CYS A 35 2.59 6.43 -14.18
N ILE A 36 2.39 5.25 -13.58
CA ILE A 36 2.40 3.96 -14.28
C ILE A 36 1.34 3.01 -13.73
N ASP A 37 1.06 1.93 -14.46
CA ASP A 37 0.30 0.80 -13.93
C ASP A 37 1.18 0.00 -12.94
N ALA A 38 0.62 -0.40 -11.78
CA ALA A 38 1.35 -1.20 -10.80
C ALA A 38 1.75 -2.59 -11.34
N ALA A 39 1.09 -3.08 -12.37
CA ALA A 39 1.45 -4.33 -13.02
C ALA A 39 2.85 -4.29 -13.66
N THR A 40 3.36 -3.09 -13.99
CA THR A 40 4.69 -2.90 -14.60
C THR A 40 5.80 -2.62 -13.59
N LEU A 41 5.53 -2.61 -12.29
CA LEU A 41 6.56 -2.41 -11.26
C LEU A 41 7.74 -3.39 -11.34
N PRO A 42 7.54 -4.69 -11.66
CA PRO A 42 8.65 -5.62 -11.84
C PRO A 42 9.61 -5.28 -12.99
N ASP A 43 9.20 -4.45 -13.94
CA ASP A 43 10.07 -3.99 -15.04
C ASP A 43 10.92 -2.78 -14.64
N ILE A 44 10.66 -2.20 -13.47
CA ILE A 44 11.30 -0.97 -12.99
C ILE A 44 12.24 -1.24 -11.83
N PHE A 45 11.84 -2.13 -10.91
CA PHE A 45 12.62 -2.44 -9.72
C PHE A 45 13.37 -3.75 -9.89
N ASP A 46 14.63 -3.73 -9.49
CA ASP A 46 15.48 -4.91 -9.41
C ASP A 46 15.12 -5.79 -8.19
N ARG A 47 15.57 -7.04 -8.22
CA ARG A 47 15.35 -7.98 -7.14
C ARG A 47 15.92 -7.46 -5.81
N ASN A 48 15.11 -7.52 -4.76
CA ASN A 48 15.44 -7.07 -3.40
C ASN A 48 15.72 -5.55 -3.30
N GLU A 49 15.17 -4.75 -4.20
CA GLU A 49 15.40 -3.31 -4.22
C GLU A 49 14.44 -2.54 -3.29
N VAL A 50 13.24 -3.08 -3.06
CA VAL A 50 12.19 -2.42 -2.26
C VAL A 50 12.10 -3.03 -0.87
N ASP A 51 12.25 -2.22 0.18
CA ASP A 51 12.12 -2.67 1.57
C ASP A 51 10.66 -2.65 2.05
N ARG A 52 9.84 -1.74 1.55
CA ARG A 52 8.44 -1.57 1.97
C ARG A 52 7.53 -1.11 0.85
N ILE A 53 6.32 -1.66 0.86
CA ILE A 53 5.23 -1.25 -0.03
C ILE A 53 4.08 -0.76 0.84
N TYR A 54 3.69 0.50 0.65
CA TYR A 54 2.50 1.07 1.28
C TYR A 54 1.37 1.13 0.26
N LEU A 55 0.28 0.42 0.53
CA LEU A 55 -0.94 0.43 -0.26
C LEU A 55 -1.99 1.24 0.50
N ASN A 56 -2.18 2.49 0.14
CA ASN A 56 -3.09 3.38 0.84
C ASN A 56 -4.35 3.61 0.00
N PHE A 57 -5.51 3.13 0.47
CA PHE A 57 -6.84 3.40 -0.09
C PHE A 57 -6.94 3.11 -1.60
N SER A 58 -6.39 1.97 -2.02
CA SER A 58 -6.48 1.52 -3.41
C SER A 58 -7.91 1.16 -3.81
N ASP A 59 -8.20 1.23 -5.12
CA ASP A 59 -9.51 0.91 -5.68
C ASP A 59 -9.99 -0.49 -5.27
N PRO A 60 -11.20 -0.64 -4.71
CA PRO A 60 -11.70 -1.92 -4.20
C PRO A 60 -12.14 -2.90 -5.29
N TRP A 61 -12.38 -2.43 -6.52
CA TRP A 61 -12.86 -3.25 -7.64
C TRP A 61 -13.97 -4.22 -7.22
N PRO A 62 -15.20 -3.73 -6.92
CA PRO A 62 -16.23 -4.49 -6.21
C PRO A 62 -16.76 -5.72 -6.95
N LYS A 63 -16.55 -5.81 -8.27
CA LYS A 63 -17.01 -6.96 -9.07
C LYS A 63 -15.98 -8.10 -8.99
N ASP A 64 -16.42 -9.33 -8.72
CA ASP A 64 -15.54 -10.51 -8.59
C ASP A 64 -14.67 -10.77 -9.82
N ARG A 65 -15.20 -10.55 -11.02
CA ARG A 65 -14.41 -10.64 -12.26
C ARG A 65 -13.21 -9.68 -12.32
N HIS A 66 -13.17 -8.68 -11.42
CA HIS A 66 -12.09 -7.71 -11.31
C HIS A 66 -11.17 -7.96 -10.10
N ALA A 67 -11.35 -9.04 -9.35
CA ALA A 67 -10.55 -9.36 -8.15
C ALA A 67 -9.05 -9.29 -8.42
N ARG A 68 -8.61 -9.77 -9.58
CA ARG A 68 -7.20 -9.72 -10.04
C ARG A 68 -6.62 -8.31 -10.18
N ARG A 69 -7.46 -7.26 -10.22
CA ARG A 69 -7.03 -5.85 -10.28
C ARG A 69 -6.78 -5.24 -8.91
N ARG A 70 -7.25 -5.90 -7.85
CA ARG A 70 -6.99 -5.46 -6.47
C ARG A 70 -5.51 -5.57 -6.18
N LEU A 71 -4.91 -4.54 -5.61
CA LEU A 71 -3.46 -4.50 -5.34
C LEU A 71 -3.00 -5.50 -4.27
N THR A 72 -3.92 -6.16 -3.60
CA THR A 72 -3.67 -7.23 -2.61
C THR A 72 -4.01 -8.62 -3.14
N SER A 73 -4.36 -8.76 -4.43
CA SER A 73 -4.61 -10.08 -5.04
C SER A 73 -3.34 -10.93 -5.11
N SER A 74 -3.52 -12.26 -5.15
CA SER A 74 -2.42 -13.22 -5.33
C SER A 74 -1.53 -12.91 -6.54
N GLU A 75 -2.10 -12.37 -7.62
CA GLU A 75 -1.32 -11.93 -8.78
C GLU A 75 -0.41 -10.74 -8.47
N PHE A 76 -0.86 -9.79 -7.66
CA PHE A 76 -0.04 -8.66 -7.23
C PHE A 76 0.96 -9.08 -6.14
N LEU A 77 0.58 -9.94 -5.21
CA LEU A 77 1.50 -10.51 -4.23
C LEU A 77 2.66 -11.22 -4.92
N ALA A 78 2.38 -11.99 -5.98
CA ALA A 78 3.43 -12.64 -6.79
C ALA A 78 4.34 -11.64 -7.51
N ARG A 79 3.81 -10.48 -7.96
CA ARG A 79 4.63 -9.42 -8.55
C ARG A 79 5.53 -8.74 -7.53
N TYR A 80 5.02 -8.45 -6.34
CA TYR A 80 5.81 -7.84 -5.26
C TYR A 80 6.95 -8.75 -4.80
N ASP A 81 6.75 -10.06 -4.82
CA ASP A 81 7.79 -11.05 -4.51
C ASP A 81 9.02 -10.96 -5.42
N LEU A 82 8.88 -10.41 -6.62
CA LEU A 82 9.99 -10.29 -7.57
C LEU A 82 11.03 -9.21 -7.16
N PHE A 83 10.59 -8.15 -6.49
CA PHE A 83 11.45 -7.01 -6.18
C PHE A 83 11.49 -6.62 -4.69
N LEU A 84 10.62 -7.17 -3.86
CA LEU A 84 10.64 -6.91 -2.42
C LEU A 84 11.87 -7.59 -1.77
N ALA A 85 12.53 -6.91 -0.83
CA ALA A 85 13.63 -7.44 -0.06
C ALA A 85 13.19 -8.64 0.81
N PRO A 86 14.10 -9.56 1.21
CA PRO A 86 13.73 -10.75 2.01
C PRO A 86 13.05 -10.44 3.34
N ASP A 87 13.42 -9.31 3.97
CA ASP A 87 12.83 -8.76 5.19
C ASP A 87 11.84 -7.62 4.91
N GLY A 88 11.45 -7.49 3.66
CA GLY A 88 10.50 -6.49 3.19
C GLY A 88 9.07 -6.82 3.55
N ARG A 89 8.22 -5.80 3.62
CA ARG A 89 6.81 -5.96 3.99
C ARG A 89 5.87 -5.06 3.21
N ILE A 90 4.60 -5.47 3.19
CA ILE A 90 3.48 -4.67 2.71
C ILE A 90 2.74 -4.12 3.92
N GLU A 91 2.40 -2.83 3.88
CA GLU A 91 1.47 -2.19 4.79
C GLU A 91 0.27 -1.68 3.97
N PHE A 92 -0.90 -2.24 4.23
CA PHE A 92 -2.12 -1.91 3.49
C PHE A 92 -3.13 -1.24 4.42
N LYS A 93 -3.68 -0.10 3.96
CA LYS A 93 -4.77 0.62 4.64
C LYS A 93 -5.95 0.82 3.71
N THR A 94 -7.15 0.63 4.24
CA THR A 94 -8.43 0.86 3.54
C THR A 94 -9.56 1.10 4.53
N ASP A 95 -10.55 1.87 4.12
CA ASP A 95 -11.86 1.99 4.79
C ASP A 95 -12.89 0.99 4.25
N ASN A 96 -12.56 0.26 3.18
CA ASN A 96 -13.43 -0.73 2.56
C ASN A 96 -13.27 -2.11 3.22
N GLN A 97 -14.28 -2.51 4.00
CA GLN A 97 -14.29 -3.77 4.77
C GLN A 97 -14.24 -5.01 3.87
N ASP A 98 -14.91 -4.99 2.71
CA ASP A 98 -14.93 -6.14 1.78
C ASP A 98 -13.55 -6.33 1.14
N LEU A 99 -12.91 -5.24 0.70
CA LEU A 99 -11.53 -5.29 0.19
C LEU A 99 -10.57 -5.77 1.28
N PHE A 100 -10.75 -5.34 2.52
CA PHE A 100 -9.92 -5.77 3.63
C PHE A 100 -10.05 -7.28 3.90
N THR A 101 -11.29 -7.79 3.95
CA THR A 101 -11.55 -9.23 4.11
C THR A 101 -10.90 -10.04 2.98
N PHE A 102 -11.12 -9.64 1.73
CA PHE A 102 -10.46 -10.24 0.58
C PHE A 102 -8.93 -10.26 0.73
N SER A 103 -8.35 -9.15 1.19
CA SER A 103 -6.88 -9.04 1.33
C SER A 103 -6.33 -9.99 2.38
N LEU A 104 -7.05 -10.18 3.49
CA LEU A 104 -6.69 -11.19 4.51
C LEU A 104 -6.72 -12.61 3.91
N GLU A 105 -7.80 -12.96 3.20
CA GLU A 105 -7.96 -14.28 2.57
C GLU A 105 -6.86 -14.58 1.55
N GLU A 106 -6.46 -13.61 0.72
CA GLU A 106 -5.38 -13.76 -0.26
C GLU A 106 -4.01 -13.98 0.41
N ILE A 107 -3.74 -13.28 1.53
CA ILE A 107 -2.50 -13.46 2.28
C ILE A 107 -2.50 -14.81 3.01
N GLU A 108 -3.58 -15.16 3.71
CA GLU A 108 -3.70 -16.41 4.48
C GLU A 108 -3.67 -17.66 3.58
N SER A 109 -4.13 -17.55 2.34
CA SER A 109 -4.08 -18.64 1.36
C SER A 109 -2.74 -18.76 0.65
N SER A 110 -1.79 -17.86 0.90
CA SER A 110 -0.49 -17.86 0.24
C SER A 110 0.53 -18.73 0.98
N ASP A 111 1.27 -19.54 0.23
CA ASP A 111 2.40 -20.31 0.79
C ASP A 111 3.65 -19.45 1.08
N LYS A 112 3.67 -18.21 0.59
CA LYS A 112 4.83 -17.33 0.66
C LYS A 112 4.63 -16.11 1.56
N TRP A 113 3.40 -15.67 1.73
CA TRP A 113 3.08 -14.48 2.48
C TRP A 113 2.51 -14.84 3.85
N HIS A 114 2.91 -14.09 4.86
CA HIS A 114 2.48 -14.25 6.25
C HIS A 114 1.82 -12.96 6.73
N LEU A 115 0.69 -13.10 7.42
CA LEU A 115 0.05 -11.98 8.09
C LEU A 115 0.76 -11.73 9.43
N ASP A 116 1.47 -10.60 9.53
CA ASP A 116 2.19 -10.24 10.76
C ASP A 116 1.25 -9.58 11.78
N ALA A 117 0.36 -8.70 11.31
CA ALA A 117 -0.61 -8.00 12.15
C ALA A 117 -1.78 -7.48 11.33
N SER A 118 -2.95 -7.36 11.96
CA SER A 118 -4.12 -6.72 11.32
C SER A 118 -5.06 -6.09 12.34
N THR A 119 -5.75 -5.04 11.94
CA THR A 119 -6.82 -4.41 12.70
C THR A 119 -7.92 -3.89 11.77
N ARG A 120 -9.17 -3.91 12.23
CA ARG A 120 -10.30 -3.31 11.51
C ARG A 120 -10.64 -1.90 11.98
N ASP A 121 -9.93 -1.42 12.98
CA ASP A 121 -10.10 -0.08 13.53
C ASP A 121 -8.75 0.47 14.03
N LEU A 122 -7.98 0.98 13.08
CA LEU A 122 -6.60 1.44 13.30
C LEU A 122 -6.51 2.51 14.39
N HIS A 123 -7.44 3.45 14.41
CA HIS A 123 -7.36 4.59 15.31
C HIS A 123 -7.67 4.25 16.77
N HIS A 124 -8.37 3.13 17.01
CA HIS A 124 -8.63 2.61 18.35
C HIS A 124 -7.69 1.45 18.75
N ASP A 125 -6.78 1.07 17.87
CA ASP A 125 -5.76 0.05 18.11
C ASP A 125 -4.41 0.73 18.39
N ALA A 126 -4.05 0.88 19.65
CA ALA A 126 -2.85 1.61 20.06
C ALA A 126 -1.55 1.02 19.47
N ALA A 127 -1.47 -0.31 19.37
CA ALA A 127 -0.27 -0.99 18.84
C ALA A 127 -0.13 -0.79 17.33
N MET A 128 -1.23 -0.91 16.58
CA MET A 128 -1.23 -0.74 15.12
C MET A 128 -1.16 0.73 14.69
N ASN A 129 -1.57 1.65 15.57
CA ASN A 129 -1.54 3.08 15.32
C ASN A 129 -0.19 3.73 15.72
N GLU A 130 0.65 3.03 16.45
CA GLU A 130 1.98 3.53 16.79
C GLU A 130 2.80 3.80 15.53
N GLY A 131 3.31 5.05 15.38
CA GLY A 131 4.06 5.48 14.20
C GLY A 131 3.25 5.57 12.91
N ASN A 132 1.91 5.54 12.97
CA ASN A 132 1.06 5.70 11.80
C ASN A 132 1.17 7.13 11.24
N ILE A 133 1.39 7.22 9.93
CA ILE A 133 1.34 8.49 9.19
C ILE A 133 -0.01 8.55 8.50
N MET A 134 -0.88 9.46 8.94
CA MET A 134 -2.18 9.68 8.33
C MET A 134 -2.04 10.30 6.95
N THR A 135 -2.74 9.73 5.97
CA THR A 135 -2.93 10.41 4.68
C THR A 135 -4.08 11.41 4.77
N GLU A 136 -4.12 12.40 3.87
CA GLU A 136 -5.28 13.34 3.80
C GLU A 136 -6.62 12.61 3.60
N TYR A 137 -6.61 11.49 2.87
CA TYR A 137 -7.79 10.65 2.70
C TYR A 137 -8.21 10.02 4.02
N GLU A 138 -7.26 9.42 4.74
CA GLU A 138 -7.49 8.81 6.05
C GLU A 138 -8.06 9.82 7.05
N GLU A 139 -7.45 11.00 7.15
CA GLU A 139 -7.93 12.09 8.01
C GLU A 139 -9.38 12.46 7.72
N LYS A 140 -9.70 12.67 6.44
CA LYS A 140 -11.05 13.05 6.01
C LYS A 140 -12.10 11.98 6.34
N PHE A 141 -11.81 10.71 6.10
CA PHE A 141 -12.79 9.63 6.25
C PHE A 141 -12.89 9.13 7.69
N SER A 142 -11.81 9.15 8.45
CA SER A 142 -11.87 8.87 9.89
C SER A 142 -12.64 9.95 10.67
N ALA A 143 -12.51 11.23 10.28
CA ALA A 143 -13.24 12.33 10.88
C ALA A 143 -14.78 12.21 10.75
N VAL A 144 -15.27 11.49 9.73
CA VAL A 144 -16.71 11.19 9.57
C VAL A 144 -17.12 9.85 10.20
N GLY A 145 -16.21 9.20 10.95
CA GLY A 145 -16.50 7.98 11.72
C GLY A 145 -16.29 6.67 10.97
N ASN A 146 -15.68 6.69 9.79
CA ASN A 146 -15.34 5.45 9.08
C ASN A 146 -14.13 4.78 9.76
N PRO A 147 -14.24 3.52 10.22
CA PRO A 147 -13.09 2.80 10.74
C PRO A 147 -12.09 2.51 9.62
N ILE A 148 -10.82 2.69 9.91
CA ILE A 148 -9.74 2.38 8.98
C ILE A 148 -9.15 1.02 9.31
N CYS A 149 -9.18 0.12 8.35
CA CYS A 149 -8.52 -1.17 8.46
C CYS A 149 -7.04 -1.05 8.06
N LYS A 150 -6.18 -1.78 8.77
CA LYS A 150 -4.76 -1.92 8.44
C LYS A 150 -4.31 -3.37 8.57
N LEU A 151 -3.49 -3.83 7.64
CA LEU A 151 -2.73 -5.07 7.80
C LEU A 151 -1.26 -4.84 7.45
N ILE A 152 -0.41 -5.69 8.03
CA ILE A 152 1.01 -5.81 7.74
C ILE A 152 1.26 -7.25 7.36
N ALA A 153 1.92 -7.46 6.24
CA ALA A 153 2.29 -8.79 5.75
C ALA A 153 3.74 -8.80 5.27
N SER A 154 4.44 -9.87 5.59
CA SER A 154 5.80 -10.17 5.14
C SER A 154 5.85 -11.48 4.35
N ARG A 155 6.99 -11.78 3.74
CA ARG A 155 7.21 -13.04 3.00
C ARG A 155 8.28 -13.91 3.66
#